data_87fc51db07f735974bb7678e0daeebea
#
_entry.id   87fc51db07f735974bb7678e0daeebea
#
_cell.length_a   1.000
_cell.length_b   1.000
_cell.length_c   1.000
_cell.angle_alpha   90.00
_cell.angle_beta   90.00
_cell.angle_gamma   90.00
#
_symmetry.space_group_name_H-M   'P 1'
#
loop_
_entity.id
_entity.type
_entity.pdbx_description
1 polymer ?
#
loop_
_entity_poly.entity_id
_entity_poly.type
_entity_poly.pdbx_seq_one_letter_code
_entity_poly.pdbx_strand_id
1 'polypeptide(L)'
;KKQKINKPCNVVVIGGGTAGLEAACTAAEVGCTTFLIEKKPELGGLAALISKIPDKKRLADFPNYLIHRASKLKNLFIFKNTEATIEMIRSMNPNIIVNATGSNPLLPPIKGLHENIDKEGGKVSSITNMINHVMEYPEDLKGKKVVVIGGGAVGLDVVEFFAPRGADVSIVEMMPVIGNGIDPVSKVGTFALMDKYGVKQCPNTA
;
A
#
# COMPACT_ATOMS: atom_id res chain seq x y z
N LYS A 1 0.20 2.47 -30.24
CA LYS A 1 -1.20 2.94 -30.34
C LYS A 1 -2.11 1.78 -29.92
N LYS A 2 -2.99 1.97 -28.91
CA LYS A 2 -3.92 0.91 -28.47
C LYS A 2 -4.95 0.64 -29.58
N GLN A 3 -5.22 -0.63 -29.85
CA GLN A 3 -6.23 -1.02 -30.83
C GLN A 3 -7.62 -0.81 -30.22
N LYS A 4 -8.54 -0.17 -30.96
CA LYS A 4 -9.92 0.01 -30.54
C LYS A 4 -10.72 -1.28 -30.70
N ILE A 5 -11.68 -1.49 -29.81
CA ILE A 5 -12.63 -2.61 -29.95
C ILE A 5 -13.65 -2.32 -31.06
N ASN A 6 -14.13 -3.38 -31.71
CA ASN A 6 -15.10 -3.29 -32.80
C ASN A 6 -16.53 -3.63 -32.36
N LYS A 7 -16.71 -4.09 -31.12
CA LYS A 7 -18.03 -4.46 -30.55
C LYS A 7 -18.21 -3.79 -29.19
N PRO A 8 -19.43 -3.42 -28.80
CA PRO A 8 -19.72 -2.94 -27.45
C PRO A 8 -19.20 -3.91 -26.38
N CYS A 9 -18.59 -3.37 -25.36
CA CYS A 9 -18.01 -4.16 -24.27
C CYS A 9 -18.15 -3.39 -22.95
N ASN A 10 -18.72 -4.03 -21.94
CA ASN A 10 -18.79 -3.51 -20.59
C ASN A 10 -17.71 -4.16 -19.73
N VAL A 11 -16.93 -3.35 -19.05
CA VAL A 11 -15.88 -3.81 -18.12
C VAL A 11 -16.18 -3.28 -16.73
N VAL A 12 -16.23 -4.18 -15.75
CA VAL A 12 -16.31 -3.81 -14.34
C VAL A 12 -14.97 -4.08 -13.68
N VAL A 13 -14.40 -3.06 -13.06
CA VAL A 13 -13.13 -3.14 -12.32
C VAL A 13 -13.43 -2.94 -10.83
N ILE A 14 -12.99 -3.87 -10.01
CA ILE A 14 -13.20 -3.85 -8.57
C ILE A 14 -11.87 -3.50 -7.89
N GLY A 15 -11.84 -2.35 -7.23
CA GLY A 15 -10.64 -1.79 -6.57
C GLY A 15 -10.01 -0.64 -7.35
N GLY A 16 -9.90 0.52 -6.72
CA GLY A 16 -9.37 1.77 -7.28
C GLY A 16 -7.89 2.01 -6.96
N GLY A 17 -7.12 0.94 -6.71
CA GLY A 17 -5.67 1.00 -6.61
C GLY A 17 -4.99 1.22 -7.97
N THR A 18 -3.66 1.21 -8.02
CA THR A 18 -2.89 1.43 -9.25
C THR A 18 -3.25 0.43 -10.35
N ALA A 19 -3.36 -0.85 -10.00
CA ALA A 19 -3.73 -1.90 -10.95
C ALA A 19 -5.14 -1.70 -11.52
N GLY A 20 -6.12 -1.41 -10.66
CA GLY A 20 -7.49 -1.17 -11.09
C GLY A 20 -7.65 0.09 -11.92
N LEU A 21 -6.99 1.18 -11.53
CA LEU A 21 -6.97 2.42 -12.30
C LEU A 21 -6.36 2.21 -13.70
N GLU A 22 -5.23 1.50 -13.81
CA GLU A 22 -4.62 1.21 -15.11
C GLU A 22 -5.53 0.33 -15.97
N ALA A 23 -6.13 -0.71 -15.39
CA ALA A 23 -7.07 -1.58 -16.09
C ALA A 23 -8.29 -0.80 -16.58
N ALA A 24 -8.89 0.04 -15.73
CA ALA A 24 -10.06 0.84 -16.08
C ALA A 24 -9.74 1.87 -17.18
N CYS A 25 -8.63 2.61 -17.03
CA CYS A 25 -8.20 3.54 -18.06
C CYS A 25 -7.96 2.84 -19.41
N THR A 26 -7.28 1.70 -19.37
CA THR A 26 -6.97 0.94 -20.60
C THR A 26 -8.23 0.42 -21.27
N ALA A 27 -9.18 -0.14 -20.51
CA ALA A 27 -10.46 -0.62 -21.03
C ALA A 27 -11.27 0.54 -21.66
N ALA A 28 -11.35 1.67 -20.99
CA ALA A 28 -12.06 2.84 -21.52
C ALA A 28 -11.37 3.42 -22.77
N GLU A 29 -10.05 3.49 -22.80
CA GLU A 29 -9.29 3.98 -23.95
C GLU A 29 -9.45 3.13 -25.19
N VAL A 30 -9.64 1.83 -25.07
CA VAL A 30 -9.92 0.98 -26.23
C VAL A 30 -11.38 1.02 -26.65
N GLY A 31 -12.25 1.66 -25.88
CA GLY A 31 -13.65 1.93 -26.25
C GLY A 31 -14.70 1.18 -25.43
N CYS A 32 -14.31 0.43 -24.38
CA CYS A 32 -15.29 -0.22 -23.50
C CYS A 32 -16.02 0.81 -22.63
N THR A 33 -17.29 0.57 -22.33
CA THR A 33 -17.95 1.21 -21.20
C THR A 33 -17.39 0.59 -19.92
N THR A 34 -16.78 1.39 -19.08
CA THR A 34 -15.99 0.89 -17.94
C THR A 34 -16.54 1.44 -16.63
N PHE A 35 -16.71 0.57 -15.65
CA PHE A 35 -17.16 0.88 -14.29
C PHE A 35 -16.05 0.51 -13.32
N LEU A 36 -15.55 1.47 -12.55
CA LEU A 36 -14.58 1.27 -11.48
C LEU A 36 -15.26 1.46 -10.12
N ILE A 37 -15.21 0.43 -9.29
CA ILE A 37 -15.84 0.44 -7.96
C ILE A 37 -14.73 0.41 -6.91
N GLU A 38 -14.73 1.42 -6.01
CA GLU A 38 -13.76 1.53 -4.92
C GLU A 38 -14.49 1.75 -3.58
N LYS A 39 -14.20 0.88 -2.61
CA LYS A 39 -14.83 0.95 -1.28
C LYS A 39 -14.37 2.14 -0.43
N LYS A 40 -13.17 2.66 -0.68
CA LYS A 40 -12.61 3.81 0.04
C LYS A 40 -13.02 5.15 -0.62
N PRO A 41 -12.95 6.26 0.13
CA PRO A 41 -13.22 7.59 -0.41
C PRO A 41 -12.17 8.05 -1.43
N GLU A 42 -10.96 7.49 -1.36
CA GLU A 42 -9.82 7.91 -2.16
C GLU A 42 -9.35 6.80 -3.09
N LEU A 43 -8.88 7.19 -4.27
CA LEU A 43 -8.25 6.32 -5.24
C LEU A 43 -6.74 6.25 -5.02
N GLY A 44 -6.08 5.28 -5.67
CA GLY A 44 -4.62 5.12 -5.64
C GLY A 44 -4.13 3.99 -4.75
N GLY A 45 -5.00 3.47 -3.88
CA GLY A 45 -4.72 2.25 -3.11
C GLY A 45 -3.49 2.35 -2.22
N LEU A 46 -2.71 1.26 -2.16
CA LEU A 46 -1.54 1.16 -1.28
C LEU A 46 -0.44 2.17 -1.63
N ALA A 47 -0.22 2.48 -2.90
CA ALA A 47 0.79 3.46 -3.31
C ALA A 47 0.46 4.87 -2.78
N ALA A 48 -0.81 5.28 -2.85
CA ALA A 48 -1.26 6.54 -2.27
C ALA A 48 -1.16 6.54 -0.73
N LEU A 49 -1.42 5.39 -0.08
CA LEU A 49 -1.26 5.27 1.36
C LEU A 49 0.21 5.44 1.77
N ILE A 50 1.13 4.67 1.16
CA ILE A 50 2.57 4.71 1.50
C ILE A 50 3.17 6.09 1.22
N SER A 51 2.68 6.81 0.21
CA SER A 51 3.16 8.16 -0.11
C SER A 51 2.92 9.20 0.99
N LYS A 52 2.11 8.89 2.01
CA LYS A 52 1.95 9.72 3.21
C LYS A 52 3.24 9.78 4.05
N ILE A 53 4.09 8.77 3.95
CA ILE A 53 5.42 8.78 4.58
C ILE A 53 6.27 9.87 3.88
N PRO A 54 6.86 10.83 4.62
CA PRO A 54 7.54 12.00 4.05
C PRO A 54 8.57 11.69 2.97
N ASP A 55 9.36 10.63 3.16
CA ASP A 55 10.43 10.25 2.22
C ASP A 55 9.92 9.40 1.05
N LYS A 56 8.65 9.00 1.06
CA LYS A 56 8.00 8.18 0.03
C LYS A 56 6.97 8.96 -0.82
N LYS A 57 6.91 10.30 -0.71
CA LYS A 57 5.91 11.15 -1.39
C LYS A 57 5.80 10.90 -2.89
N ARG A 58 6.91 10.58 -3.56
CA ARG A 58 6.93 10.31 -5.01
C ARG A 58 6.16 9.05 -5.41
N LEU A 59 5.82 8.16 -4.46
CA LEU A 59 4.94 7.03 -4.76
C LEU A 59 3.51 7.44 -5.14
N ALA A 60 3.12 8.69 -4.85
CA ALA A 60 1.86 9.26 -5.30
C ALA A 60 1.85 9.64 -6.80
N ASP A 61 3.01 9.83 -7.43
CA ASP A 61 3.10 10.36 -8.79
C ASP A 61 2.35 9.46 -9.78
N PHE A 62 2.53 8.15 -9.69
CA PHE A 62 1.90 7.21 -10.60
C PHE A 62 0.37 7.08 -10.39
N PRO A 63 -0.15 6.87 -9.17
CA PRO A 63 -1.61 6.89 -8.97
C PRO A 63 -2.23 8.25 -9.34
N ASN A 64 -1.60 9.38 -9.05
CA ASN A 64 -2.09 10.69 -9.44
C ASN A 64 -2.18 10.85 -10.97
N TYR A 65 -1.17 10.38 -11.69
CA TYR A 65 -1.20 10.31 -13.15
C TYR A 65 -2.40 9.47 -13.65
N LEU A 66 -2.64 8.31 -13.05
CA LEU A 66 -3.75 7.44 -13.44
C LEU A 66 -5.11 8.08 -13.14
N ILE A 67 -5.27 8.72 -11.99
CA ILE A 67 -6.49 9.45 -11.61
C ILE A 67 -6.76 10.58 -12.60
N HIS A 68 -5.73 11.36 -12.94
CA HIS A 68 -5.84 12.41 -13.96
C HIS A 68 -6.17 11.86 -15.34
N ARG A 69 -5.59 10.73 -15.74
CA ARG A 69 -5.89 10.05 -16.99
C ARG A 69 -7.35 9.55 -17.00
N ALA A 70 -7.82 8.96 -15.90
CA ALA A 70 -9.19 8.51 -15.74
C ALA A 70 -10.21 9.64 -15.87
N SER A 71 -9.92 10.83 -15.31
CA SER A 71 -10.84 11.99 -15.35
C SER A 71 -11.11 12.52 -16.76
N LYS A 72 -10.30 12.17 -17.75
CA LYS A 72 -10.45 12.56 -19.16
C LYS A 72 -11.32 11.59 -19.98
N LEU A 73 -11.67 10.44 -19.41
CA LEU A 73 -12.36 9.36 -20.13
C LEU A 73 -13.86 9.41 -19.88
N LYS A 74 -14.64 9.83 -20.86
CA LYS A 74 -16.10 10.01 -20.74
C LYS A 74 -16.89 8.69 -20.59
N ASN A 75 -16.30 7.57 -20.97
CA ASN A 75 -16.83 6.21 -20.88
C ASN A 75 -16.29 5.41 -19.68
N LEU A 76 -15.66 6.09 -18.71
CA LEU A 76 -15.23 5.54 -17.45
C LEU A 76 -16.05 6.16 -16.32
N PHE A 77 -16.81 5.32 -15.62
CA PHE A 77 -17.65 5.68 -14.47
C PHE A 77 -17.01 5.18 -13.19
N ILE A 78 -16.77 6.07 -12.23
CA ILE A 78 -16.07 5.75 -10.98
C ILE A 78 -17.01 5.90 -9.80
N PHE A 79 -17.16 4.84 -9.02
CA PHE A 79 -17.97 4.76 -7.81
C PHE A 79 -17.06 4.61 -6.61
N LYS A 80 -16.87 5.71 -5.88
CA LYS A 80 -16.11 5.73 -4.61
C LYS A 80 -17.04 5.52 -3.43
N ASN A 81 -16.50 5.21 -2.24
CA ASN A 81 -17.26 4.86 -1.04
C ASN A 81 -18.30 3.76 -1.31
N THR A 82 -17.99 2.84 -2.21
CA THR A 82 -18.92 1.83 -2.69
C THR A 82 -18.28 0.46 -2.61
N GLU A 83 -18.83 -0.41 -1.80
CA GLU A 83 -18.42 -1.82 -1.78
C GLU A 83 -19.11 -2.56 -2.93
N ALA A 84 -18.34 -3.28 -3.72
CA ALA A 84 -18.86 -4.04 -4.84
C ALA A 84 -19.64 -5.26 -4.35
N THR A 85 -20.92 -5.35 -4.71
CA THR A 85 -21.74 -6.54 -4.49
C THR A 85 -21.98 -7.30 -5.80
N ILE A 86 -22.34 -8.57 -5.68
CA ILE A 86 -22.65 -9.41 -6.85
C ILE A 86 -23.82 -8.82 -7.63
N GLU A 87 -24.83 -8.32 -6.94
CA GLU A 87 -26.04 -7.72 -7.54
C GLU A 87 -25.66 -6.45 -8.31
N MET A 88 -24.85 -5.58 -7.73
CA MET A 88 -24.36 -4.37 -8.39
C MET A 88 -23.54 -4.71 -9.65
N ILE A 89 -22.62 -5.66 -9.56
CA ILE A 89 -21.82 -6.08 -10.70
C ILE A 89 -22.70 -6.65 -11.82
N ARG A 90 -23.65 -7.51 -11.48
CA ARG A 90 -24.60 -8.08 -12.47
C ARG A 90 -25.45 -7.02 -13.13
N SER A 91 -25.89 -5.99 -12.40
CA SER A 91 -26.72 -4.90 -12.96
C SER A 91 -25.99 -4.08 -14.03
N MET A 92 -24.64 -4.06 -13.99
CA MET A 92 -23.81 -3.40 -15.01
C MET A 92 -23.61 -4.24 -16.29
N ASN A 93 -24.17 -5.45 -16.33
CA ASN A 93 -24.11 -6.39 -17.46
C ASN A 93 -22.68 -6.54 -18.02
N PRO A 94 -21.69 -6.97 -17.23
CA PRO A 94 -20.29 -7.00 -17.62
C PRO A 94 -20.00 -8.12 -18.62
N ASN A 95 -19.19 -7.79 -19.65
CA ASN A 95 -18.53 -8.78 -20.48
C ASN A 95 -17.21 -9.26 -19.82
N ILE A 96 -16.58 -8.37 -19.06
CA ILE A 96 -15.30 -8.64 -18.36
C ILE A 96 -15.39 -8.06 -16.94
N ILE A 97 -14.93 -8.84 -15.97
CA ILE A 97 -14.73 -8.39 -14.59
C ILE A 97 -13.23 -8.46 -14.30
N VAL A 98 -12.68 -7.35 -13.80
CA VAL A 98 -11.28 -7.27 -13.35
C VAL A 98 -11.28 -7.16 -11.83
N ASN A 99 -10.76 -8.18 -11.16
CA ASN A 99 -10.53 -8.13 -9.71
C ASN A 99 -9.15 -7.49 -9.43
N ALA A 100 -9.17 -6.28 -8.89
CA ALA A 100 -7.99 -5.49 -8.51
C ALA A 100 -8.07 -5.01 -7.05
N THR A 101 -8.69 -5.81 -6.18
CA THR A 101 -8.94 -5.47 -4.77
C THR A 101 -7.69 -5.40 -3.89
N GLY A 102 -6.53 -5.80 -4.43
CA GLY A 102 -5.26 -5.80 -3.71
C GLY A 102 -5.15 -6.93 -2.68
N SER A 103 -4.38 -6.67 -1.64
CA SER A 103 -4.15 -7.62 -0.54
C SER A 103 -4.27 -6.94 0.81
N ASN A 104 -4.61 -7.72 1.82
CA ASN A 104 -4.53 -7.30 3.22
C ASN A 104 -3.23 -7.83 3.84
N PRO A 105 -2.59 -7.06 4.75
CA PRO A 105 -1.45 -7.56 5.51
C PRO A 105 -1.84 -8.82 6.30
N LEU A 106 -1.01 -9.85 6.19
CA LEU A 106 -1.15 -11.04 7.04
C LEU A 106 -0.42 -10.77 8.37
N LEU A 107 -1.15 -10.85 9.47
CA LEU A 107 -0.55 -10.75 10.79
C LEU A 107 0.06 -12.11 11.18
N PRO A 108 1.31 -12.12 11.69
CA PRO A 108 1.93 -13.36 12.15
C PRO A 108 1.19 -13.89 13.40
N PRO A 109 1.23 -15.22 13.65
CA PRO A 109 0.54 -15.85 14.78
C PRO A 109 1.31 -15.65 16.10
N ILE A 110 1.57 -14.40 16.46
CA ILE A 110 2.25 -14.02 17.70
C ILE A 110 1.19 -13.90 18.81
N LYS A 111 1.43 -14.57 19.93
CA LYS A 111 0.54 -14.53 21.09
C LYS A 111 0.33 -13.08 21.58
N GLY A 112 -0.91 -12.67 21.70
CA GLY A 112 -1.29 -11.33 22.16
C GLY A 112 -1.26 -10.25 21.06
N LEU A 113 -0.82 -10.56 19.83
CA LEU A 113 -0.76 -9.57 18.76
C LEU A 113 -2.17 -9.11 18.35
N HIS A 114 -3.07 -10.04 18.04
CA HIS A 114 -4.43 -9.73 17.61
C HIS A 114 -5.24 -8.96 18.65
N GLU A 115 -4.97 -9.23 19.93
CA GLU A 115 -5.66 -8.59 21.04
C GLU A 115 -5.13 -7.19 21.36
N ASN A 116 -3.95 -6.82 20.86
CA ASN A 116 -3.28 -5.56 21.22
C ASN A 116 -3.01 -4.63 20.04
N ILE A 117 -3.09 -5.13 18.81
CA ILE A 117 -2.79 -4.34 17.62
C ILE A 117 -3.82 -3.22 17.41
N ASP A 118 -3.33 -2.03 17.09
CA ASP A 118 -4.09 -0.84 16.74
C ASP A 118 -5.13 -0.38 17.80
N LYS A 119 -4.93 -0.73 19.06
CA LYS A 119 -5.75 -0.21 20.16
C LYS A 119 -5.42 1.26 20.43
N GLU A 120 -6.45 2.04 20.71
CA GLU A 120 -6.30 3.42 21.12
C GLU A 120 -5.41 3.52 22.39
N GLY A 121 -4.38 4.37 22.33
CA GLY A 121 -3.37 4.49 23.39
C GLY A 121 -2.46 3.26 23.55
N GLY A 122 -2.61 2.24 22.73
CA GLY A 122 -1.79 1.02 22.71
C GLY A 122 -0.39 1.26 22.16
N LYS A 123 0.49 0.29 22.39
CA LYS A 123 1.91 0.35 21.95
C LYS A 123 2.19 -0.54 20.74
N VAL A 124 1.20 -1.28 20.26
CA VAL A 124 1.33 -2.21 19.13
C VAL A 124 0.55 -1.65 17.95
N SER A 125 1.25 -1.33 16.88
CA SER A 125 0.67 -0.71 15.70
C SER A 125 0.94 -1.53 14.45
N SER A 126 -0.07 -1.68 13.60
CA SER A 126 0.13 -2.15 12.23
C SER A 126 0.80 -1.06 11.39
N ILE A 127 1.43 -1.46 10.29
CA ILE A 127 1.99 -0.51 9.31
C ILE A 127 0.90 0.44 8.76
N THR A 128 -0.30 -0.06 8.53
CA THR A 128 -1.41 0.76 8.02
C THR A 128 -1.80 1.84 9.04
N ASN A 129 -1.92 1.48 10.30
CA ASN A 129 -2.21 2.43 11.37
C ASN A 129 -1.08 3.44 11.55
N MET A 130 0.16 2.98 11.58
CA MET A 130 1.35 3.84 11.63
C MET A 130 1.34 4.88 10.51
N ILE A 131 1.08 4.48 9.26
CA ILE A 131 1.05 5.42 8.11
C ILE A 131 -0.12 6.39 8.22
N ASN A 132 -1.29 5.96 8.69
CA ASN A 132 -2.44 6.87 8.83
C ASN A 132 -2.19 7.96 9.88
N HIS A 133 -1.35 7.71 10.87
CA HIS A 133 -0.97 8.64 11.94
C HIS A 133 0.46 9.19 11.77
N VAL A 134 1.05 9.03 10.57
CA VAL A 134 2.47 9.36 10.33
C VAL A 134 2.84 10.80 10.67
N MET A 135 1.91 11.75 10.48
CA MET A 135 2.10 13.17 10.77
C MET A 135 1.98 13.51 12.27
N GLU A 136 1.51 12.56 13.10
CA GLU A 136 1.38 12.74 14.55
C GLU A 136 2.67 12.34 15.29
N TYR A 137 3.57 11.62 14.62
CA TYR A 137 4.86 11.28 15.21
C TYR A 137 5.76 12.52 15.31
N PRO A 138 6.38 12.77 16.47
CA PRO A 138 7.37 13.84 16.62
C PRO A 138 8.55 13.69 15.66
N GLU A 139 9.14 14.81 15.24
CA GLU A 139 10.37 14.79 14.46
C GLU A 139 11.57 14.24 15.26
N ASP A 140 11.60 14.52 16.59
CA ASP A 140 12.59 13.97 17.52
C ASP A 140 11.96 12.87 18.37
N LEU A 141 12.48 11.67 18.20
CA LEU A 141 12.09 10.47 18.95
C LEU A 141 13.20 9.95 19.85
N LYS A 142 14.17 10.80 20.21
CA LYS A 142 15.26 10.44 21.10
C LYS A 142 14.76 9.84 22.42
N GLY A 143 15.33 8.69 22.80
CA GLY A 143 14.93 7.95 23.99
C GLY A 143 13.66 7.10 23.85
N LYS A 144 13.00 7.11 22.68
CA LYS A 144 11.91 6.18 22.38
C LYS A 144 12.47 4.88 21.84
N LYS A 145 11.93 3.76 22.31
CA LYS A 145 12.27 2.42 21.83
C LYS A 145 11.22 1.93 20.85
N VAL A 146 11.67 1.47 19.69
CA VAL A 146 10.80 0.92 18.64
C VAL A 146 11.28 -0.48 18.30
N VAL A 147 10.39 -1.44 18.31
CA VAL A 147 10.65 -2.80 17.85
C VAL A 147 9.83 -3.04 16.58
N VAL A 148 10.52 -3.31 15.48
CA VAL A 148 9.91 -3.64 14.20
C VAL A 148 9.87 -5.16 14.06
N ILE A 149 8.69 -5.72 13.87
CA ILE A 149 8.48 -7.16 13.68
C ILE A 149 8.35 -7.45 12.19
N GLY A 150 9.29 -8.21 11.65
CA GLY A 150 9.41 -8.56 10.24
C GLY A 150 10.48 -7.74 9.52
N GLY A 151 11.50 -8.43 9.00
CA GLY A 151 12.67 -7.86 8.33
C GLY A 151 12.55 -7.77 6.81
N GLY A 152 11.34 -7.83 6.25
CA GLY A 152 11.09 -7.61 4.82
C GLY A 152 11.05 -6.13 4.45
N ALA A 153 10.75 -5.81 3.18
CA ALA A 153 10.72 -4.45 2.65
C ALA A 153 9.88 -3.47 3.50
N VAL A 154 8.70 -3.92 3.93
CA VAL A 154 7.78 -3.09 4.74
C VAL A 154 8.40 -2.75 6.12
N GLY A 155 9.00 -3.74 6.79
CA GLY A 155 9.67 -3.50 8.09
C GLY A 155 10.85 -2.55 7.95
N LEU A 156 11.60 -2.66 6.87
CA LEU A 156 12.72 -1.75 6.59
C LEU A 156 12.26 -0.32 6.28
N ASP A 157 11.12 -0.13 5.61
CA ASP A 157 10.51 1.20 5.46
C ASP A 157 10.16 1.84 6.82
N VAL A 158 9.71 1.02 7.79
CA VAL A 158 9.47 1.48 9.17
C VAL A 158 10.77 1.88 9.87
N VAL A 159 11.82 1.09 9.71
CA VAL A 159 13.17 1.43 10.25
C VAL A 159 13.67 2.75 9.66
N GLU A 160 13.55 2.93 8.34
CA GLU A 160 13.93 4.16 7.64
C GLU A 160 13.17 5.39 8.14
N PHE A 161 11.94 5.21 8.63
CA PHE A 161 11.17 6.29 9.22
C PHE A 161 11.61 6.64 10.64
N PHE A 162 11.82 5.66 11.51
CA PHE A 162 12.03 5.89 12.95
C PHE A 162 13.50 6.15 13.31
N ALA A 163 14.45 5.44 12.69
CA ALA A 163 15.87 5.53 13.06
C ALA A 163 16.48 6.93 12.83
N PRO A 164 16.25 7.61 11.70
CA PRO A 164 16.74 8.98 11.50
C PRO A 164 16.14 10.01 12.46
N ARG A 165 14.97 9.71 13.06
CA ARG A 165 14.33 10.55 14.07
C ARG A 165 14.87 10.35 15.48
N GLY A 166 15.94 9.53 15.63
CA GLY A 166 16.61 9.31 16.90
C GLY A 166 16.01 8.24 17.80
N ALA A 167 15.04 7.47 17.33
CA ALA A 167 14.53 6.32 18.06
C ALA A 167 15.59 5.21 18.21
N ASP A 168 15.58 4.52 19.35
CA ASP A 168 16.34 3.28 19.57
C ASP A 168 15.57 2.13 18.90
N VAL A 169 15.95 1.78 17.68
CA VAL A 169 15.22 0.83 16.83
C VAL A 169 15.86 -0.55 16.86
N SER A 170 15.03 -1.57 17.11
CA SER A 170 15.39 -2.97 16.92
C SER A 170 14.49 -3.59 15.87
N ILE A 171 15.07 -4.40 14.96
CA ILE A 171 14.31 -5.16 13.98
C ILE A 171 14.48 -6.65 14.25
N VAL A 172 13.37 -7.36 14.37
CA VAL A 172 13.32 -8.81 14.61
C VAL A 172 12.78 -9.53 13.38
N GLU A 173 13.43 -10.62 12.99
CA GLU A 173 13.06 -11.41 11.81
C GLU A 173 13.23 -12.90 12.11
N MET A 174 12.20 -13.70 11.80
CA MET A 174 12.25 -15.15 11.99
C MET A 174 13.22 -15.86 11.04
N MET A 175 13.42 -15.27 9.85
CA MET A 175 14.33 -15.82 8.85
C MET A 175 15.79 -15.48 9.20
N PRO A 176 16.78 -16.24 8.65
CA PRO A 176 18.19 -15.99 8.90
C PRO A 176 18.72 -14.66 8.36
N VAL A 177 17.99 -14.05 7.41
CA VAL A 177 18.45 -12.86 6.68
C VAL A 177 17.39 -11.79 6.71
N ILE A 178 17.72 -10.62 7.26
CA ILE A 178 16.95 -9.39 7.15
C ILE A 178 17.09 -8.85 5.72
N GLY A 179 16.02 -8.28 5.18
CA GLY A 179 15.99 -7.77 3.81
C GLY A 179 15.95 -8.88 2.74
N ASN A 180 15.38 -10.04 3.09
CA ASN A 180 15.16 -11.08 2.10
C ASN A 180 14.12 -10.62 1.06
N GLY A 181 14.44 -10.83 -0.23
CA GLY A 181 13.56 -10.44 -1.35
C GLY A 181 13.60 -8.97 -1.75
N ILE A 182 14.44 -8.14 -1.12
CA ILE A 182 14.69 -6.76 -1.53
C ILE A 182 15.77 -6.72 -2.61
N ASP A 183 15.60 -5.82 -3.56
CA ASP A 183 16.60 -5.64 -4.62
C ASP A 183 17.97 -5.21 -4.03
N PRO A 184 19.10 -5.63 -4.67
CA PRO A 184 20.42 -5.39 -4.13
C PRO A 184 20.78 -3.91 -3.95
N VAL A 185 20.24 -3.02 -4.79
CA VAL A 185 20.57 -1.58 -4.75
C VAL A 185 19.90 -0.93 -3.53
N SER A 186 18.60 -1.16 -3.35
CA SER A 186 17.86 -0.69 -2.17
C SER A 186 18.46 -1.24 -0.88
N LYS A 187 18.86 -2.52 -0.89
CA LYS A 187 19.47 -3.18 0.26
C LYS A 187 20.73 -2.47 0.76
N VAL A 188 21.63 -2.06 -0.14
CA VAL A 188 22.87 -1.34 0.24
C VAL A 188 22.53 -0.05 0.98
N GLY A 189 21.60 0.76 0.47
CA GLY A 189 21.20 2.01 1.09
C GLY A 189 20.58 1.83 2.48
N THR A 190 19.64 0.89 2.59
CA THR A 190 18.93 0.62 3.84
C THR A 190 19.86 0.06 4.93
N PHE A 191 20.78 -0.84 4.57
CA PHE A 191 21.75 -1.38 5.53
C PHE A 191 22.74 -0.33 5.99
N ALA A 192 23.24 0.51 5.09
CA ALA A 192 24.09 1.64 5.47
C ALA A 192 23.38 2.61 6.42
N LEU A 193 22.08 2.83 6.24
CA LEU A 193 21.26 3.62 7.16
C LEU A 193 21.14 2.93 8.52
N MET A 194 20.86 1.63 8.55
CA MET A 194 20.75 0.88 9.82
C MET A 194 22.06 0.93 10.60
N ASP A 195 23.21 0.77 9.94
CA ASP A 195 24.53 0.86 10.56
C ASP A 195 24.79 2.28 11.10
N LYS A 196 24.46 3.31 10.30
CA LYS A 196 24.64 4.71 10.69
C LYS A 196 23.87 5.08 11.96
N TYR A 197 22.66 4.54 12.12
CA TYR A 197 21.79 4.86 13.27
C TYR A 197 21.82 3.78 14.36
N GLY A 198 22.70 2.79 14.27
CA GLY A 198 22.86 1.76 15.29
C GLY A 198 21.64 0.86 15.48
N VAL A 199 20.91 0.58 14.40
CA VAL A 199 19.74 -0.28 14.46
C VAL A 199 20.12 -1.70 14.83
N LYS A 200 19.55 -2.21 15.91
CA LYS A 200 19.81 -3.58 16.37
C LYS A 200 19.09 -4.59 15.46
N GLN A 201 19.84 -5.47 14.85
CA GLN A 201 19.34 -6.50 13.97
C GLN A 201 19.28 -7.85 14.68
N CYS A 202 18.09 -8.46 14.73
CA CYS A 202 17.84 -9.74 15.40
C CYS A 202 17.23 -10.75 14.41
N PRO A 203 18.01 -11.34 13.50
CA PRO A 203 17.54 -12.46 12.67
C PRO A 203 17.40 -13.73 13.50
N ASN A 204 16.76 -14.78 12.94
CA ASN A 204 16.46 -16.03 13.63
C ASN A 204 15.68 -15.84 14.96
N THR A 205 14.83 -14.81 15.02
CA THR A 205 14.05 -14.48 16.21
C THR A 205 12.57 -14.60 15.88
N ALA A 206 11.85 -15.53 16.56
CA ALA A 206 10.42 -15.83 16.40
C ALA A 206 9.63 -15.47 17.66
#